data_63f7a5b1ab52cfff7a0bee2e220ca8e9
#
_entry.id   63f7a5b1ab52cfff7a0bee2e220ca8e9
#
_cell.length_a   1.000
_cell.length_b   1.000
_cell.length_c   1.000
_cell.angle_alpha   90.00
_cell.angle_beta   90.00
_cell.angle_gamma   90.00
#
_symmetry.space_group_name_H-M   'P 1'
#
loop_
_entity.id
_entity.type
_entity.pdbx_description
1 polymer ?
#
loop_
_entity_poly.entity_id
_entity_poly.type
_entity_poly.pdbx_seq_one_letter_code
_entity_poly.pdbx_strand_id
1 'polypeptide(L)'
;GTLEALERGWRLVAPDGALILFTPAPPEVRYALDWYTLYFKEVRLIPSYSAGPVEMRHALGAILAGLPVAQLITHQLPLSEAPQGYALLRQAEALKVVVKP
;
A
#
# COMPACT_ATOMS: atom_id res chain seq x y z
N GLY A 1 -4.84 1.80 -5.66
CA GLY A 1 -4.87 3.24 -5.40
C GLY A 1 -6.03 3.88 -6.12
N THR A 2 -6.62 4.90 -5.51
CA THR A 2 -7.69 5.70 -6.13
C THR A 2 -7.11 7.01 -6.65
N LEU A 3 -7.75 7.60 -7.68
CA LEU A 3 -7.38 8.94 -8.15
C LEU A 3 -7.50 9.98 -7.05
N GLU A 4 -8.52 9.87 -6.19
CA GLU A 4 -8.71 10.77 -5.04
C GLU A 4 -7.52 10.74 -4.09
N ALA A 5 -6.99 9.55 -3.77
CA ALA A 5 -5.80 9.40 -2.92
C ALA A 5 -4.57 10.04 -3.58
N LEU A 6 -4.41 9.88 -4.89
CA LEU A 6 -3.33 10.51 -5.66
C LEU A 6 -3.44 12.04 -5.64
N GLU A 7 -4.62 12.59 -5.91
CA GLU A 7 -4.88 14.03 -5.87
C GLU A 7 -4.63 14.61 -4.48
N ARG A 8 -5.07 13.92 -3.44
CA ARG A 8 -4.81 14.32 -2.06
C ARG A 8 -3.31 14.32 -1.75
N GLY A 9 -2.60 13.27 -2.13
CA GLY A 9 -1.15 13.20 -1.98
C GLY A 9 -0.44 14.33 -2.71
N TRP A 10 -0.88 14.64 -3.93
CA TRP A 10 -0.35 15.73 -4.74
C TRP A 10 -0.51 17.11 -4.08
N ARG A 11 -1.65 17.36 -3.46
CA ARG A 11 -1.89 18.62 -2.72
C ARG A 11 -1.06 18.75 -1.45
N LEU A 12 -0.76 17.63 -0.80
CA LEU A 12 -0.08 17.58 0.49
C LEU A 12 1.45 17.52 0.38
N VAL A 13 1.99 17.09 -0.78
CA VAL A 13 3.43 16.94 -0.93
C VAL A 13 4.14 18.29 -0.82
N ALA A 14 5.14 18.34 0.05
CA ALA A 14 5.97 19.52 0.24
C ALA A 14 6.96 19.72 -0.94
N PRO A 15 7.50 20.92 -1.13
CA PRO A 15 8.65 21.13 -1.99
C PRO A 15 9.80 20.16 -1.62
N ASP A 16 10.53 19.67 -2.64
CA ASP A 16 11.57 18.63 -2.55
C ASP A 16 11.06 17.30 -1.94
N GLY A 17 9.75 17.14 -1.85
CA GLY A 17 9.12 15.95 -1.29
C GLY A 17 9.06 14.78 -2.27
N ALA A 18 8.65 13.62 -1.75
CA ALA A 18 8.41 12.43 -2.55
C ALA A 18 6.96 11.97 -2.42
N LEU A 19 6.31 11.71 -3.56
CA LEU A 19 5.01 11.05 -3.63
C LEU A 19 5.22 9.61 -4.04
N ILE A 20 4.99 8.68 -3.10
CA ILE A 20 5.18 7.25 -3.34
C ILE A 20 3.88 6.66 -3.89
N LEU A 21 3.95 6.09 -5.09
CA LEU A 21 2.84 5.42 -5.75
C LEU A 21 2.86 3.94 -5.35
N PHE A 22 2.18 3.62 -4.24
CA PHE A 22 2.20 2.29 -3.64
C PHE A 22 1.26 1.29 -4.33
N THR A 23 0.11 1.76 -4.82
CA THR A 23 -0.86 0.93 -5.52
C THR A 23 -1.18 1.54 -6.88
N PRO A 24 -1.12 0.78 -7.98
CA PRO A 24 -1.46 1.31 -9.29
C PRO A 24 -2.96 1.60 -9.40
N ALA A 25 -3.31 2.55 -10.24
CA ALA A 25 -4.66 2.68 -10.74
C ALA A 25 -4.96 1.61 -11.81
N PRO A 26 -6.23 1.33 -12.14
CA PRO A 26 -6.59 0.47 -13.27
C PRO A 26 -5.91 0.91 -14.57
N PRO A 27 -5.59 -0.03 -15.49
CA PRO A 27 -4.78 0.26 -16.68
C PRO A 27 -5.35 1.32 -17.61
N GLU A 28 -6.68 1.46 -17.64
CA GLU A 28 -7.41 2.44 -18.44
C GLU A 28 -7.40 3.84 -17.85
N VAL A 29 -7.10 3.98 -16.57
CA VAL A 29 -7.12 5.27 -15.89
C VAL A 29 -5.92 6.12 -16.33
N ARG A 30 -6.19 7.37 -16.60
CA ARG A 30 -5.19 8.40 -16.91
C ARG A 30 -5.32 9.54 -15.93
N TYR A 31 -4.19 10.08 -15.50
CA TYR A 31 -4.13 11.21 -14.60
C TYR A 31 -3.35 12.35 -15.27
N ALA A 32 -3.98 13.51 -15.35
CA ALA A 32 -3.31 14.71 -15.85
C ALA A 32 -2.40 15.27 -14.75
N LEU A 33 -1.11 15.23 -14.98
CA LEU A 33 -0.12 15.72 -14.03
C LEU A 33 0.08 17.23 -14.19
N ASP A 34 0.07 17.97 -13.10
CA ASP A 34 0.45 19.38 -13.08
C ASP A 34 1.98 19.49 -13.15
N TRP A 35 2.49 19.62 -14.38
CA TRP A 35 3.92 19.73 -14.67
C TRP A 35 4.57 20.98 -14.06
N TYR A 36 3.83 22.06 -13.96
CA TYR A 36 4.33 23.28 -13.33
C TYR A 36 4.64 23.06 -11.85
N THR A 37 3.69 22.51 -11.12
CA THR A 37 3.88 22.18 -9.70
C THR A 37 4.96 21.12 -9.50
N LEU A 38 5.01 20.08 -10.34
CA LEU A 38 6.06 19.05 -10.28
C LEU A 38 7.45 19.70 -10.41
N TYR A 39 7.63 20.53 -11.41
CA TYR A 39 8.91 21.16 -11.72
C TYR A 39 9.36 22.13 -10.64
N PHE A 40 8.52 23.10 -10.29
CA PHE A 40 8.90 24.17 -9.35
C PHE A 40 8.91 23.76 -7.88
N LYS A 41 8.21 22.69 -7.52
CA LYS A 41 8.34 22.07 -6.21
C LYS A 41 9.39 20.97 -6.13
N GLU A 42 10.01 20.59 -7.25
CA GLU A 42 11.02 19.51 -7.32
C GLU A 42 10.49 18.19 -6.75
N VAL A 43 9.19 17.87 -6.99
CA VAL A 43 8.53 16.67 -6.45
C VAL A 43 9.03 15.43 -7.16
N ARG A 44 9.42 14.44 -6.38
CA ARG A 44 9.79 13.11 -6.89
C ARG A 44 8.58 12.18 -6.89
N LEU A 45 8.27 11.59 -8.04
CA LEU A 45 7.27 10.53 -8.15
C LEU A 45 7.99 9.17 -8.13
N ILE A 46 7.72 8.36 -7.11
CA ILE A 46 8.42 7.09 -6.89
C ILE A 46 7.42 5.95 -6.92
N PRO A 47 7.37 5.14 -7.99
CA PRO A 47 6.57 3.92 -7.98
C PRO A 47 7.21 2.90 -7.03
N SER A 48 6.38 2.23 -6.24
CA SER A 48 6.79 1.15 -5.35
C SER A 48 6.03 -0.12 -5.74
N TYR A 49 6.73 -1.06 -6.34
CA TYR A 49 6.15 -2.32 -6.80
C TYR A 49 6.79 -3.51 -6.11
N SER A 50 5.95 -4.28 -5.39
CA SER A 50 6.36 -5.53 -4.76
C SER A 50 7.52 -5.39 -3.76
N ALA A 51 8.16 -6.50 -3.43
CA ALA A 51 9.35 -6.56 -2.59
C ALA A 51 10.32 -7.61 -3.13
N GLY A 52 11.58 -7.26 -3.20
CA GLY A 52 12.66 -8.18 -3.56
C GLY A 52 13.23 -8.94 -2.35
N PRO A 53 14.24 -9.79 -2.56
CA PRO A 53 14.86 -10.55 -1.48
C PRO A 53 15.50 -9.69 -0.39
N VAL A 54 15.91 -8.49 -0.71
CA VAL A 54 16.54 -7.56 0.25
C VAL A 54 15.46 -7.02 1.19
N GLU A 55 14.36 -6.51 0.64
CA GLU A 55 13.23 -5.98 1.39
C GLU A 55 12.59 -7.05 2.27
N MET A 56 12.48 -8.28 1.77
CA MET A 56 11.98 -9.42 2.54
C MET A 56 12.88 -9.73 3.75
N ARG A 57 14.20 -9.69 3.58
CA ARG A 57 15.14 -9.87 4.71
C ARG A 57 15.02 -8.74 5.74
N HIS A 58 14.89 -7.50 5.29
CA HIS A 58 14.70 -6.35 6.19
C HIS A 58 13.38 -6.46 6.96
N ALA A 59 12.30 -6.85 6.29
CA ALA A 59 10.99 -7.05 6.93
C ALA A 59 11.07 -8.17 8.00
N LEU A 60 11.69 -9.30 7.67
CA LEU A 60 11.90 -10.40 8.62
C LEU A 60 12.76 -9.95 9.81
N GLY A 61 13.84 -9.21 9.55
CA GLY A 61 14.69 -8.64 10.59
C GLY A 61 13.92 -7.72 11.53
N ALA A 62 13.05 -6.86 11.00
CA ALA A 62 12.20 -5.98 11.79
C ALA A 62 11.20 -6.76 12.67
N ILE A 63 10.60 -7.82 12.13
CA ILE A 63 9.70 -8.71 12.87
C ILE A 63 10.45 -9.40 14.02
N LEU A 64 11.63 -9.94 13.75
CA LEU A 64 12.46 -10.60 14.76
C LEU A 64 12.97 -9.62 15.83
N ALA A 65 13.13 -8.35 15.48
CA ALA A 65 13.46 -7.26 16.40
C ALA A 65 12.27 -6.77 17.24
N GLY A 66 11.08 -7.37 17.09
CA GLY A 66 9.93 -7.09 17.92
C GLY A 66 8.86 -6.18 17.29
N LEU A 67 8.91 -5.92 15.98
CA LEU A 67 7.82 -5.20 15.31
C LEU A 67 6.49 -5.95 15.50
N PRO A 68 5.46 -5.34 16.12
CA PRO A 68 4.26 -6.06 16.59
C PRO A 68 3.26 -6.34 15.46
N VAL A 69 3.70 -6.98 14.38
CA VAL A 69 2.88 -7.26 13.18
C VAL A 69 1.68 -8.19 13.47
N ALA A 70 1.75 -8.99 14.53
CA ALA A 70 0.66 -9.86 14.94
C ALA A 70 -0.62 -9.09 15.26
N GLN A 71 -0.51 -7.85 15.71
CA GLN A 71 -1.66 -6.98 16.00
C GLN A 71 -2.46 -6.59 14.74
N LEU A 72 -1.86 -6.73 13.55
CA LEU A 72 -2.55 -6.47 12.29
C LEU A 72 -3.43 -7.65 11.86
N ILE A 73 -3.22 -8.85 12.42
CA ILE A 73 -4.02 -10.04 12.10
C ILE A 73 -5.35 -9.92 12.84
N THR A 74 -6.38 -9.48 12.14
CA THR A 74 -7.71 -9.30 12.71
C THR A 74 -8.55 -10.57 12.70
N HIS A 75 -8.28 -11.48 11.76
CA HIS A 75 -9.05 -12.72 11.59
C HIS A 75 -8.13 -13.91 11.29
N GLN A 76 -8.46 -15.04 11.87
CA GLN A 76 -7.82 -16.34 11.56
C GLN A 76 -8.93 -17.32 11.23
N LEU A 77 -8.91 -17.88 10.03
CA LEU A 77 -9.96 -18.75 9.52
C LEU A 77 -9.35 -20.09 9.06
N PRO A 78 -10.09 -21.18 9.13
CA PRO A 78 -9.70 -22.43 8.49
C PRO A 78 -9.75 -22.27 6.96
N LEU A 79 -9.03 -23.13 6.23
CA LEU A 79 -8.99 -23.08 4.77
C LEU A 79 -10.39 -23.18 4.12
N SER A 80 -11.29 -23.97 4.73
CA SER A 80 -12.69 -24.09 4.27
C SER A 80 -13.47 -22.77 4.27
N GLU A 81 -13.05 -21.80 5.08
CA GLU A 81 -13.69 -20.47 5.21
C GLU A 81 -12.93 -19.36 4.46
N ALA A 82 -11.95 -19.72 3.63
CA ALA A 82 -11.20 -18.73 2.84
C ALA A 82 -12.09 -17.76 2.04
N PRO A 83 -13.21 -18.17 1.41
CA PRO A 83 -14.13 -17.25 0.73
C PRO A 83 -14.70 -16.16 1.65
N GLN A 84 -14.99 -16.49 2.91
CA GLN A 84 -15.43 -15.51 3.92
C GLN A 84 -14.33 -14.50 4.20
N GLY A 85 -13.07 -14.92 4.30
CA GLY A 85 -11.93 -14.03 4.47
C GLY A 85 -11.82 -12.98 3.36
N TYR A 86 -12.05 -13.38 2.11
CA TYR A 86 -12.09 -12.44 0.98
C TYR A 86 -13.29 -11.47 1.08
N ALA A 87 -14.43 -11.92 1.57
CA ALA A 87 -15.58 -11.05 1.78
C ALA A 87 -15.28 -9.96 2.82
N LEU A 88 -14.72 -10.33 3.96
CA LEU A 88 -14.30 -9.41 5.02
C LEU A 88 -13.33 -8.33 4.51
N LEU A 89 -12.33 -8.72 3.70
CA LEU A 89 -11.39 -7.77 3.11
C LEU A 89 -12.05 -6.79 2.14
N ARG A 90 -13.01 -7.27 1.30
CA ARG A 90 -13.75 -6.41 0.36
C ARG A 90 -14.67 -5.41 1.06
N GLN A 91 -15.20 -5.79 2.22
CA GLN A 91 -16.08 -4.94 3.04
C GLN A 91 -15.29 -3.99 3.97
N ALA A 92 -13.94 -4.05 3.92
CA ALA A 92 -13.06 -3.32 4.81
C ALA A 92 -13.29 -3.62 6.32
N GLU A 93 -13.80 -4.81 6.63
CA GLU A 93 -14.04 -5.29 7.99
C GLU A 93 -12.81 -6.04 8.57
N ALA A 94 -11.82 -6.32 7.75
CA ALA A 94 -10.57 -6.95 8.16
C ALA A 94 -9.36 -6.17 7.64
N LEU A 95 -8.31 -6.07 8.47
CA LEU A 95 -7.00 -5.55 8.06
C LEU A 95 -6.15 -6.67 7.44
N LYS A 96 -6.06 -7.78 8.13
CA LYS A 96 -5.30 -8.97 7.69
C LYS A 96 -6.06 -10.23 8.08
N VAL A 97 -6.32 -11.08 7.12
CA VAL A 97 -6.88 -12.42 7.33
C VAL A 97 -5.77 -13.45 7.12
N VAL A 98 -5.59 -14.34 8.08
CA VAL A 98 -4.71 -15.51 7.97
C VAL A 98 -5.57 -16.75 7.82
N VAL A 99 -5.32 -17.52 6.77
CA VAL A 99 -5.98 -18.80 6.54
C VAL A 99 -5.04 -19.92 6.97
N LYS A 100 -5.55 -20.84 7.78
CA LYS A 100 -4.80 -22.00 8.27
C LYS A 100 -5.31 -23.30 7.61
N PRO A 101 -4.43 -24.25 7.35
CA PRO A 101 -4.82 -25.59 6.86
C PRO A 101 -5.77 -26.29 7.80
#